data_2aca52da29ef85953df8f7397c81ac4f
#
_entry.id   2aca52da29ef85953df8f7397c81ac4f
#
_cell.length_a   1.000
_cell.length_b   1.000
_cell.length_c   1.000
_cell.angle_alpha   90.00
_cell.angle_beta   90.00
_cell.angle_gamma   90.00
#
_symmetry.space_group_name_H-M   'P 1'
#
loop_
_entity.id
_entity.type
_entity.pdbx_description
1 polymer ?
#
loop_
_entity_poly.entity_id
_entity_poly.type
_entity_poly.pdbx_seq_one_letter_code
_entity_poly.pdbx_strand_id
1 'polypeptide(L)'
;NNAVSAGAKAIIVAANGPDAISSALKEAASSGVKIVYVDSPANVEAEATFSTDNKAAGKTAGEEMLKALEAAGVTSGSIGVINVNAATDSCVMREEGFRSAFEGKGYTILETQYGEGDAAKSQSIAENYITQGVVGIFGCNEGSTTGAGNAIKAAGKDGIIGVGFDKSDAILGLIDDGYLLCTMAQNPDVMGSMGVEACVQALEGNSLGGEVKDTGVSVLKK
;
A
#
# COMPACT_ATOMS: atom_id res chain seq x y z
N ASN A 1 21.33 3.48 -11.25
CA ASN A 1 22.61 3.68 -11.98
C ASN A 1 23.36 2.36 -12.21
N ASN A 2 23.54 1.49 -11.19
CA ASN A 2 24.32 0.26 -11.33
C ASN A 2 23.82 -0.67 -12.45
N ALA A 3 22.50 -0.84 -12.61
CA ALA A 3 21.92 -1.66 -13.67
C ALA A 3 22.26 -1.13 -15.07
N VAL A 4 22.17 0.19 -15.27
CA VAL A 4 22.53 0.86 -16.54
C VAL A 4 24.01 0.69 -16.84
N SER A 5 24.87 0.91 -15.84
CA SER A 5 26.32 0.70 -15.96
C SER A 5 26.68 -0.77 -16.28
N ALA A 6 25.87 -1.71 -15.81
CA ALA A 6 25.99 -3.14 -16.13
C ALA A 6 25.44 -3.53 -17.52
N GLY A 7 24.94 -2.57 -18.30
CA GLY A 7 24.46 -2.78 -19.66
C GLY A 7 22.99 -3.18 -19.78
N ALA A 8 22.17 -2.97 -18.74
CA ALA A 8 20.73 -3.21 -18.82
C ALA A 8 20.10 -2.39 -19.95
N LYS A 9 19.25 -3.01 -20.75
CA LYS A 9 18.52 -2.38 -21.86
C LYS A 9 17.10 -1.99 -21.47
N ALA A 10 16.57 -2.60 -20.41
CA ALA A 10 15.31 -2.25 -19.76
C ALA A 10 15.47 -2.37 -18.25
N ILE A 11 14.70 -1.59 -17.50
CA ILE A 11 14.63 -1.64 -16.03
C ILE A 11 13.18 -1.66 -15.59
N ILE A 12 12.90 -2.50 -14.59
CA ILE A 12 11.62 -2.52 -13.88
C ILE A 12 11.85 -1.83 -12.53
N VAL A 13 10.96 -0.91 -12.17
CA VAL A 13 11.14 -0.05 -10.99
C VAL A 13 9.86 0.01 -10.19
N ALA A 14 9.98 -0.14 -8.87
CA ALA A 14 9.00 0.28 -7.88
C ALA A 14 9.61 1.46 -7.11
N ALA A 15 9.02 2.65 -7.21
CA ALA A 15 9.58 3.86 -6.66
C ALA A 15 9.09 4.11 -5.23
N ASN A 16 10.00 4.16 -4.26
CA ASN A 16 9.66 4.53 -2.86
C ASN A 16 9.36 6.04 -2.71
N GLY A 17 9.68 6.85 -3.71
CA GLY A 17 9.33 8.25 -3.81
C GLY A 17 9.46 8.71 -5.26
N PRO A 18 8.41 9.29 -5.86
CA PRO A 18 8.33 9.55 -7.30
C PRO A 18 9.42 10.52 -7.80
N ASP A 19 9.84 11.48 -6.97
CA ASP A 19 10.86 12.46 -7.35
C ASP A 19 12.29 12.01 -7.07
N ALA A 20 12.49 11.17 -6.04
CA ALA A 20 13.81 10.81 -5.53
C ALA A 20 14.74 10.15 -6.56
N ILE A 21 14.15 9.41 -7.52
CA ILE A 21 14.89 8.68 -8.56
C ILE A 21 14.71 9.29 -9.96
N SER A 22 13.93 10.36 -10.09
CA SER A 22 13.58 10.94 -11.41
C SER A 22 14.81 11.36 -12.24
N SER A 23 15.84 11.92 -11.61
CA SER A 23 17.07 12.29 -12.33
C SER A 23 17.78 11.08 -12.93
N ALA A 24 17.94 10.02 -12.13
CA ALA A 24 18.59 8.77 -12.58
C ALA A 24 17.79 8.05 -13.69
N LEU A 25 16.45 8.10 -13.60
CA LEU A 25 15.59 7.52 -14.63
C LEU A 25 15.62 8.31 -15.94
N LYS A 26 15.65 9.64 -15.88
CA LYS A 26 15.81 10.50 -17.06
C LYS A 26 17.13 10.24 -17.77
N GLU A 27 18.21 10.06 -17.01
CA GLU A 27 19.52 9.71 -17.53
C GLU A 27 19.50 8.33 -18.22
N ALA A 28 18.89 7.33 -17.58
CA ALA A 28 18.71 6.00 -18.14
C ALA A 28 17.90 6.04 -19.45
N ALA A 29 16.76 6.73 -19.47
CA ALA A 29 15.91 6.89 -20.65
C ALA A 29 16.67 7.59 -21.80
N SER A 30 17.43 8.65 -21.48
CA SER A 30 18.27 9.37 -22.47
C SER A 30 19.36 8.48 -23.07
N SER A 31 19.78 7.44 -22.35
CA SER A 31 20.72 6.41 -22.82
C SER A 31 20.03 5.26 -23.58
N GLY A 32 18.74 5.37 -23.86
CA GLY A 32 17.95 4.37 -24.59
C GLY A 32 17.46 3.19 -23.77
N VAL A 33 17.57 3.25 -22.44
CA VAL A 33 17.07 2.20 -21.55
C VAL A 33 15.55 2.34 -21.39
N LYS A 34 14.83 1.25 -21.61
CA LYS A 34 13.38 1.17 -21.44
C LYS A 34 13.01 1.14 -19.96
N ILE A 35 11.97 1.88 -19.56
CA ILE A 35 11.49 1.96 -18.17
C ILE A 35 10.09 1.36 -18.09
N VAL A 36 9.87 0.47 -17.13
CA VAL A 36 8.57 -0.09 -16.78
C VAL A 36 8.38 0.06 -15.28
N TYR A 37 7.21 0.51 -14.86
CA TYR A 37 6.88 0.57 -13.43
C TYR A 37 6.04 -0.62 -12.99
N VAL A 38 6.29 -1.04 -11.76
CA VAL A 38 5.45 -1.98 -11.01
C VAL A 38 5.16 -1.36 -9.64
N ASP A 39 3.98 -1.64 -9.07
CA ASP A 39 3.52 -1.14 -7.77
C ASP A 39 3.44 0.39 -7.69
N SER A 40 4.56 1.08 -7.53
CA SER A 40 4.63 2.55 -7.40
C SER A 40 5.45 3.20 -8.52
N PRO A 41 4.87 4.11 -9.30
CA PRO A 41 5.60 4.83 -10.36
C PRO A 41 6.48 5.96 -9.81
N ALA A 42 7.37 6.47 -10.68
CA ALA A 42 8.08 7.74 -10.50
C ALA A 42 7.57 8.79 -11.50
N ASN A 43 8.00 10.05 -11.33
CA ASN A 43 7.62 11.18 -12.19
C ASN A 43 8.47 11.24 -13.48
N VAL A 44 8.60 10.10 -14.17
CA VAL A 44 9.27 9.97 -15.47
C VAL A 44 8.42 9.10 -16.37
N GLU A 45 8.29 9.43 -17.63
CA GLU A 45 7.56 8.62 -18.59
C GLU A 45 8.15 7.20 -18.68
N ALA A 46 7.29 6.21 -18.76
CA ALA A 46 7.63 4.79 -18.88
C ALA A 46 6.84 4.13 -19.99
N GLU A 47 7.25 2.95 -20.41
CA GLU A 47 6.56 2.16 -21.43
C GLU A 47 5.20 1.68 -20.93
N ALA A 48 5.14 1.27 -19.65
CA ALA A 48 3.88 0.88 -18.97
C ALA A 48 4.04 0.92 -17.45
N THR A 49 2.91 0.89 -16.74
CA THR A 49 2.83 0.76 -15.27
C THR A 49 1.83 -0.35 -14.92
N PHE A 50 2.26 -1.31 -14.11
CA PHE A 50 1.42 -2.38 -13.57
C PHE A 50 1.30 -2.24 -12.06
N SER A 51 0.13 -1.87 -11.59
CA SER A 51 -0.11 -1.51 -10.19
C SER A 51 -1.50 -1.96 -9.76
N THR A 52 -1.76 -1.95 -8.46
CA THR A 52 -3.12 -2.02 -7.92
C THR A 52 -3.81 -0.67 -8.14
N ASP A 53 -5.12 -0.63 -8.39
CA ASP A 53 -5.91 0.58 -8.15
C ASP A 53 -5.92 0.88 -6.63
N ASN A 54 -4.87 1.56 -6.19
CA ASN A 54 -4.58 1.79 -4.78
C ASN A 54 -5.66 2.63 -4.10
N LYS A 55 -6.28 3.58 -4.83
CA LYS A 55 -7.34 4.42 -4.27
C LYS A 55 -8.63 3.62 -4.07
N ALA A 56 -9.02 2.82 -5.06
CA ALA A 56 -10.18 1.94 -4.94
C ALA A 56 -9.96 0.87 -3.85
N ALA A 57 -8.77 0.28 -3.77
CA ALA A 57 -8.43 -0.70 -2.76
C ALA A 57 -8.43 -0.09 -1.33
N GLY A 58 -7.89 1.12 -1.18
CA GLY A 58 -7.94 1.86 0.09
C GLY A 58 -9.36 2.18 0.52
N LYS A 59 -10.22 2.57 -0.42
CA LYS A 59 -11.64 2.80 -0.15
C LYS A 59 -12.33 1.50 0.30
N THR A 60 -12.07 0.39 -0.35
CA THR A 60 -12.59 -0.93 0.06
C THR A 60 -12.15 -1.29 1.48
N ALA A 61 -10.88 -1.04 1.85
CA ALA A 61 -10.39 -1.24 3.21
C ALA A 61 -11.18 -0.40 4.23
N GLY A 62 -11.45 0.86 3.91
CA GLY A 62 -12.26 1.75 4.74
C GLY A 62 -13.71 1.29 4.88
N GLU A 63 -14.32 0.84 3.79
CA GLU A 63 -15.69 0.31 3.77
C GLU A 63 -15.83 -0.97 4.61
N GLU A 64 -14.84 -1.88 4.58
CA GLU A 64 -14.82 -3.08 5.42
C GLU A 64 -14.69 -2.70 6.92
N MET A 65 -13.83 -1.73 7.25
CA MET A 65 -13.74 -1.23 8.64
C MET A 65 -15.03 -0.55 9.08
N LEU A 66 -15.60 0.33 8.28
CA LEU A 66 -16.85 1.03 8.58
C LEU A 66 -17.99 0.05 8.83
N LYS A 67 -18.16 -0.94 7.97
CA LYS A 67 -19.15 -2.00 8.11
C LYS A 67 -18.98 -2.78 9.42
N ALA A 68 -17.75 -3.09 9.81
CA ALA A 68 -17.49 -3.80 11.07
C ALA A 68 -17.77 -2.92 12.30
N LEU A 69 -17.43 -1.64 12.27
CA LEU A 69 -17.75 -0.68 13.33
C LEU A 69 -19.27 -0.51 13.50
N GLU A 70 -19.99 -0.35 12.40
CA GLU A 70 -21.46 -0.25 12.41
C GLU A 70 -22.11 -1.53 12.97
N ALA A 71 -21.61 -2.71 12.57
CA ALA A 71 -22.09 -3.99 13.10
C ALA A 71 -21.82 -4.16 14.60
N ALA A 72 -20.75 -3.56 15.12
CA ALA A 72 -20.43 -3.52 16.55
C ALA A 72 -21.19 -2.42 17.32
N GLY A 73 -22.04 -1.65 16.64
CA GLY A 73 -22.79 -0.54 17.25
C GLY A 73 -21.93 0.69 17.56
N VAL A 74 -20.72 0.76 17.06
CA VAL A 74 -19.82 1.91 17.19
C VAL A 74 -20.15 2.91 16.07
N THR A 75 -20.73 4.04 16.40
CA THR A 75 -21.21 5.04 15.42
C THR A 75 -20.32 6.28 15.31
N SER A 76 -19.29 6.37 16.15
CA SER A 76 -18.32 7.46 16.17
C SER A 76 -17.02 7.02 16.87
N GLY A 77 -15.96 7.78 16.68
CA GLY A 77 -14.68 7.52 17.33
C GLY A 77 -13.50 7.97 16.46
N SER A 78 -12.30 7.83 17.00
CA SER A 78 -11.08 8.15 16.28
C SER A 78 -10.49 6.90 15.61
N ILE A 79 -9.89 7.07 14.43
CA ILE A 79 -9.24 6.00 13.67
C ILE A 79 -7.80 6.44 13.39
N GLY A 80 -6.84 5.57 13.69
CA GLY A 80 -5.41 5.78 13.38
C GLY A 80 -5.05 5.30 11.98
N VAL A 81 -4.14 6.00 11.32
CA VAL A 81 -3.58 5.60 10.03
C VAL A 81 -2.06 5.54 10.13
N ILE A 82 -1.48 4.40 9.74
CA ILE A 82 -0.04 4.18 9.69
C ILE A 82 0.37 4.00 8.25
N ASN A 83 1.18 4.93 7.75
CA ASN A 83 1.67 4.93 6.38
C ASN A 83 3.19 4.72 6.33
N VAL A 84 3.75 4.49 5.14
CA VAL A 84 5.20 4.32 4.94
C VAL A 84 5.91 5.66 5.11
N ASN A 85 5.55 6.60 4.27
CA ASN A 85 6.04 7.98 4.24
C ASN A 85 5.04 8.85 3.45
N ALA A 86 5.29 10.15 3.37
CA ALA A 86 4.41 11.11 2.69
C ALA A 86 4.58 11.14 1.16
N ALA A 87 5.43 10.28 0.57
CA ALA A 87 5.83 10.39 -0.83
C ALA A 87 5.55 9.13 -1.67
N THR A 88 5.49 7.94 -1.06
CA THR A 88 5.23 6.68 -1.78
C THR A 88 3.83 6.70 -2.36
N ASP A 89 3.72 6.83 -3.67
CA ASP A 89 2.46 7.08 -4.39
C ASP A 89 1.36 6.06 -4.06
N SER A 90 1.67 4.76 -4.15
CA SER A 90 0.72 3.70 -3.85
C SER A 90 0.12 3.83 -2.44
N CYS A 91 0.95 4.12 -1.44
CA CYS A 91 0.52 4.23 -0.05
C CYS A 91 -0.24 5.52 0.24
N VAL A 92 0.10 6.63 -0.42
CA VAL A 92 -0.66 7.89 -0.37
C VAL A 92 -2.07 7.67 -0.94
N MET A 93 -2.19 7.02 -2.10
CA MET A 93 -3.48 6.73 -2.71
C MET A 93 -4.34 5.77 -1.89
N ARG A 94 -3.74 4.76 -1.23
CA ARG A 94 -4.44 3.86 -0.30
C ARG A 94 -5.06 4.64 0.86
N GLU A 95 -4.30 5.56 1.44
CA GLU A 95 -4.78 6.43 2.51
C GLU A 95 -5.90 7.36 2.06
N GLU A 96 -5.75 8.01 0.89
CA GLU A 96 -6.82 8.86 0.32
C GLU A 96 -8.12 8.08 0.13
N GLY A 97 -8.02 6.89 -0.45
CA GLY A 97 -9.17 6.00 -0.62
C GLY A 97 -9.81 5.63 0.71
N PHE A 98 -9.01 5.22 1.68
CA PHE A 98 -9.48 4.86 3.02
C PHE A 98 -10.22 6.03 3.69
N ARG A 99 -9.64 7.22 3.69
CA ARG A 99 -10.26 8.43 4.27
C ARG A 99 -11.60 8.74 3.62
N SER A 100 -11.71 8.57 2.29
CA SER A 100 -12.95 8.85 1.55
C SER A 100 -14.13 7.99 1.99
N ALA A 101 -13.91 6.78 2.50
CA ALA A 101 -14.97 5.91 3.01
C ALA A 101 -15.63 6.44 4.28
N PHE A 102 -14.95 7.31 5.03
CA PHE A 102 -15.41 7.88 6.29
C PHE A 102 -15.95 9.31 6.17
N GLU A 103 -15.96 9.89 4.99
CA GLU A 103 -16.49 11.24 4.78
C GLU A 103 -17.97 11.33 5.21
N GLY A 104 -18.27 12.25 6.12
CA GLY A 104 -19.64 12.45 6.65
C GLY A 104 -20.16 11.33 7.57
N LYS A 105 -19.31 10.41 8.04
CA LYS A 105 -19.71 9.23 8.81
C LYS A 105 -19.58 9.36 10.35
N GLY A 106 -19.20 10.52 10.86
CA GLY A 106 -19.10 10.75 12.31
C GLY A 106 -17.82 10.24 12.98
N TYR A 107 -16.86 9.73 12.19
CA TYR A 107 -15.54 9.32 12.68
C TYR A 107 -14.50 10.41 12.40
N THR A 108 -13.46 10.46 13.24
CA THR A 108 -12.31 11.33 13.07
C THR A 108 -11.10 10.49 12.67
N ILE A 109 -10.63 10.64 11.43
CA ILE A 109 -9.35 10.03 11.04
C ILE A 109 -8.22 10.92 11.56
N LEU A 110 -7.40 10.37 12.46
CA LEU A 110 -6.29 11.09 13.08
C LEU A 110 -5.22 11.46 12.06
N GLU A 111 -4.27 12.30 12.50
CA GLU A 111 -3.10 12.63 11.70
C GLU A 111 -2.26 11.36 11.44
N THR A 112 -1.86 11.20 10.18
CA THR A 112 -1.08 10.04 9.74
C THR A 112 0.27 9.97 10.43
N GLN A 113 0.63 8.79 10.90
CA GLN A 113 1.97 8.52 11.41
C GLN A 113 2.73 7.62 10.43
N TYR A 114 4.05 7.81 10.37
CA TYR A 114 4.89 7.17 9.36
C TYR A 114 5.82 6.12 9.99
N GLY A 115 5.54 4.86 9.65
CA GLY A 115 6.28 3.69 10.13
C GLY A 115 7.48 3.29 9.26
N GLU A 116 7.68 3.97 8.11
CA GLU A 116 8.78 3.69 7.15
C GLU A 116 8.81 2.25 6.62
N GLY A 117 7.67 1.56 6.67
CA GLY A 117 7.56 0.15 6.29
C GLY A 117 8.08 -0.83 7.35
N ASP A 118 8.57 -0.34 8.49
CA ASP A 118 9.07 -1.15 9.59
C ASP A 118 7.94 -1.56 10.54
N ALA A 119 7.83 -2.87 10.81
CA ALA A 119 6.76 -3.42 11.63
C ALA A 119 6.88 -3.03 13.11
N ALA A 120 8.10 -2.94 13.65
CA ALA A 120 8.31 -2.61 15.06
C ALA A 120 8.02 -1.12 15.32
N LYS A 121 8.45 -0.23 14.42
CA LYS A 121 8.12 1.19 14.46
C LYS A 121 6.61 1.40 14.33
N SER A 122 5.97 0.70 13.39
CA SER A 122 4.53 0.75 13.18
C SER A 122 3.74 0.22 14.39
N GLN A 123 4.25 -0.81 15.06
CA GLN A 123 3.67 -1.30 16.32
C GLN A 123 3.69 -0.22 17.40
N SER A 124 4.82 0.46 17.61
CA SER A 124 4.92 1.54 18.58
C SER A 124 3.96 2.70 18.28
N ILE A 125 3.77 3.03 16.99
CA ILE A 125 2.76 4.01 16.54
C ILE A 125 1.35 3.53 16.88
N ALA A 126 1.04 2.27 16.59
CA ALA A 126 -0.27 1.69 16.88
C ALA A 126 -0.58 1.66 18.38
N GLU A 127 0.41 1.33 19.23
CA GLU A 127 0.30 1.37 20.69
C GLU A 127 -0.06 2.78 21.19
N ASN A 128 0.53 3.82 20.60
CA ASN A 128 0.19 5.21 20.89
C ASN A 128 -1.24 5.54 20.48
N TYR A 129 -1.72 5.11 19.32
CA TYR A 129 -3.13 5.26 18.92
C TYR A 129 -4.08 4.54 19.86
N ILE A 130 -3.75 3.31 20.27
CA ILE A 130 -4.54 2.52 21.23
C ILE A 130 -4.65 3.26 22.56
N THR A 131 -3.58 3.90 23.02
CA THR A 131 -3.58 4.71 24.25
C THR A 131 -4.49 5.93 24.12
N GLN A 132 -4.65 6.49 22.92
CA GLN A 132 -5.59 7.58 22.64
C GLN A 132 -7.04 7.11 22.51
N GLY A 133 -7.32 5.82 22.60
CA GLY A 133 -8.66 5.26 22.55
C GLY A 133 -9.28 5.16 21.16
N VAL A 134 -8.49 4.88 20.13
CA VAL A 134 -9.01 4.68 18.76
C VAL A 134 -9.92 3.46 18.68
N VAL A 135 -10.91 3.51 17.80
CA VAL A 135 -11.83 2.40 17.50
C VAL A 135 -11.37 1.57 16.31
N GLY A 136 -10.40 2.06 15.53
CA GLY A 136 -9.82 1.34 14.39
C GLY A 136 -8.43 1.82 14.06
N ILE A 137 -7.65 0.96 13.39
CA ILE A 137 -6.31 1.27 12.87
C ILE A 137 -6.19 0.71 11.46
N PHE A 138 -5.73 1.55 10.53
CA PHE A 138 -5.42 1.18 9.16
C PHE A 138 -3.92 1.21 8.91
N GLY A 139 -3.38 0.09 8.40
CA GLY A 139 -2.00 -0.04 7.93
C GLY A 139 -1.94 0.01 6.40
N CYS A 140 -1.18 0.96 5.83
CA CYS A 140 -1.14 1.18 4.38
C CYS A 140 -0.24 0.20 3.60
N ASN A 141 0.58 -0.61 4.29
CA ASN A 141 1.47 -1.61 3.70
C ASN A 141 1.72 -2.77 4.67
N GLU A 142 2.49 -3.78 4.26
CA GLU A 142 2.78 -4.98 5.06
C GLU A 142 3.31 -4.67 6.47
N GLY A 143 4.35 -3.82 6.57
CA GLY A 143 4.95 -3.46 7.85
C GLY A 143 3.99 -2.71 8.78
N SER A 144 3.23 -1.76 8.22
CA SER A 144 2.21 -1.02 8.98
C SER A 144 1.06 -1.91 9.44
N THR A 145 0.63 -2.85 8.59
CA THR A 145 -0.43 -3.82 8.89
C THR A 145 0.00 -4.79 9.98
N THR A 146 1.20 -5.35 9.86
CA THR A 146 1.77 -6.26 10.85
C THR A 146 1.94 -5.56 12.20
N GLY A 147 2.47 -4.32 12.20
CA GLY A 147 2.64 -3.52 13.40
C GLY A 147 1.30 -3.21 14.08
N ALA A 148 0.28 -2.80 13.33
CA ALA A 148 -1.06 -2.56 13.84
C ALA A 148 -1.66 -3.82 14.51
N GLY A 149 -1.60 -4.96 13.82
CA GLY A 149 -2.10 -6.22 14.35
C GLY A 149 -1.37 -6.69 15.61
N ASN A 150 -0.04 -6.55 15.66
CA ASN A 150 0.76 -6.88 16.83
C ASN A 150 0.43 -5.99 18.04
N ALA A 151 0.22 -4.69 17.82
CA ALA A 151 -0.18 -3.78 18.89
C ALA A 151 -1.57 -4.11 19.45
N ILE A 152 -2.54 -4.43 18.59
CA ILE A 152 -3.89 -4.85 19.00
C ILE A 152 -3.79 -6.15 19.82
N LYS A 153 -3.00 -7.12 19.36
CA LYS A 153 -2.72 -8.38 20.08
C LYS A 153 -2.08 -8.13 21.44
N ALA A 154 -1.05 -7.31 21.51
CA ALA A 154 -0.35 -6.99 22.75
C ALA A 154 -1.24 -6.26 23.76
N ALA A 155 -2.13 -5.40 23.29
CA ALA A 155 -3.08 -4.68 24.14
C ALA A 155 -4.19 -5.57 24.72
N GLY A 156 -4.40 -6.77 24.16
CA GLY A 156 -5.47 -7.67 24.55
C GLY A 156 -6.86 -7.03 24.46
N LYS A 157 -7.01 -6.03 23.58
CA LYS A 157 -8.23 -5.23 23.50
C LYS A 157 -9.16 -5.74 22.42
N ASP A 158 -10.26 -6.33 22.86
CA ASP A 158 -11.44 -6.50 22.01
C ASP A 158 -12.02 -5.11 21.66
N GLY A 159 -12.51 -4.96 20.43
CA GLY A 159 -13.24 -3.76 20.00
C GLY A 159 -12.42 -2.75 19.21
N ILE A 160 -11.14 -2.99 18.91
CA ILE A 160 -10.36 -2.20 17.94
C ILE A 160 -10.33 -2.95 16.62
N ILE A 161 -10.84 -2.32 15.56
CA ILE A 161 -10.85 -2.92 14.21
C ILE A 161 -9.55 -2.61 13.48
N GLY A 162 -8.72 -3.64 13.25
CA GLY A 162 -7.51 -3.54 12.43
C GLY A 162 -7.80 -3.94 10.98
N VAL A 163 -7.40 -3.11 10.02
CA VAL A 163 -7.48 -3.39 8.58
C VAL A 163 -6.15 -3.01 7.94
N GLY A 164 -5.74 -3.75 6.92
CA GLY A 164 -4.45 -3.48 6.32
C GLY A 164 -4.30 -3.80 4.84
N PHE A 165 -3.06 -3.80 4.41
CA PHE A 165 -2.60 -4.13 3.06
C PHE A 165 -1.56 -5.22 3.08
N ASP A 166 -1.44 -5.88 1.94
CA ASP A 166 -0.50 -6.95 1.62
C ASP A 166 -0.85 -8.31 2.26
N LYS A 167 -0.08 -9.31 1.89
CA LYS A 167 -0.25 -10.69 2.33
C LYS A 167 1.10 -11.25 2.77
N SER A 168 1.18 -11.64 4.05
CA SER A 168 2.27 -12.43 4.58
C SER A 168 1.73 -13.42 5.61
N ASP A 169 2.51 -14.42 5.99
CA ASP A 169 2.12 -15.37 7.01
C ASP A 169 1.81 -14.70 8.35
N ALA A 170 2.53 -13.61 8.66
CA ALA A 170 2.28 -12.81 9.86
C ALA A 170 0.91 -12.14 9.83
N ILE A 171 0.54 -11.50 8.71
CA ILE A 171 -0.77 -10.86 8.54
C ILE A 171 -1.89 -11.90 8.58
N LEU A 172 -1.73 -13.02 7.86
CA LEU A 172 -2.73 -14.09 7.85
C LEU A 172 -2.93 -14.67 9.24
N GLY A 173 -1.86 -14.90 10.00
CA GLY A 173 -1.94 -15.34 11.39
C GLY A 173 -2.68 -14.36 12.29
N LEU A 174 -2.49 -13.05 12.10
CA LEU A 174 -3.20 -12.02 12.86
C LEU A 174 -4.71 -11.96 12.50
N ILE A 175 -5.08 -12.25 11.25
CA ILE A 175 -6.48 -12.39 10.83
C ILE A 175 -7.10 -13.66 11.43
N ASP A 176 -6.41 -14.79 11.35
CA ASP A 176 -6.87 -16.07 11.90
C ASP A 176 -7.04 -16.02 13.44
N ASP A 177 -6.16 -15.30 14.12
CA ASP A 177 -6.24 -15.04 15.56
C ASP A 177 -7.31 -13.99 15.93
N GLY A 178 -7.85 -13.23 14.95
CA GLY A 178 -8.90 -12.22 15.13
C GLY A 178 -8.41 -10.83 15.55
N TYR A 179 -7.10 -10.55 15.44
CA TYR A 179 -6.51 -9.23 15.73
C TYR A 179 -6.55 -8.28 14.54
N LEU A 180 -6.71 -8.79 13.34
CA LEU A 180 -7.03 -8.04 12.13
C LEU A 180 -8.35 -8.54 11.56
N LEU A 181 -9.19 -7.62 11.10
CA LEU A 181 -10.44 -7.94 10.39
C LEU A 181 -10.15 -8.51 9.01
N CYS A 182 -9.32 -7.80 8.25
CA CYS A 182 -8.99 -8.15 6.87
C CYS A 182 -7.72 -7.43 6.40
N THR A 183 -7.25 -7.88 5.24
CA THR A 183 -6.19 -7.21 4.49
C THR A 183 -6.53 -7.16 3.00
N MET A 184 -6.04 -6.12 2.31
CA MET A 184 -6.10 -5.96 0.85
C MET A 184 -4.87 -6.63 0.25
N ALA A 185 -5.01 -7.85 -0.26
CA ALA A 185 -3.92 -8.61 -0.86
C ALA A 185 -3.77 -8.25 -2.33
N GLN A 186 -2.62 -7.72 -2.69
CA GLN A 186 -2.24 -7.39 -4.06
C GLN A 186 -1.79 -8.64 -4.85
N ASN A 187 -1.55 -8.49 -6.15
CA ASN A 187 -1.05 -9.53 -7.05
C ASN A 187 0.38 -9.18 -7.57
N PRO A 188 1.41 -9.20 -6.70
CA PRO A 188 2.77 -8.80 -7.08
C PRO A 188 3.41 -9.74 -8.12
N ASP A 189 3.01 -11.00 -8.16
CA ASP A 189 3.39 -11.98 -9.18
C ASP A 189 2.89 -11.56 -10.57
N VAL A 190 1.65 -11.07 -10.66
CA VAL A 190 1.09 -10.52 -11.92
C VAL A 190 1.81 -9.24 -12.32
N MET A 191 2.07 -8.32 -11.37
CA MET A 191 2.85 -7.10 -11.64
C MET A 191 4.24 -7.45 -12.21
N GLY A 192 4.93 -8.41 -11.58
CA GLY A 192 6.28 -8.82 -11.99
C GLY A 192 6.28 -9.46 -13.37
N SER A 193 5.38 -10.42 -13.65
CA SER A 193 5.31 -11.10 -14.95
C SER A 193 4.97 -10.14 -16.08
N MET A 194 3.95 -9.30 -15.90
CA MET A 194 3.57 -8.28 -16.88
C MET A 194 4.66 -7.23 -17.09
N GLY A 195 5.37 -6.85 -16.03
CA GLY A 195 6.51 -5.94 -16.12
C GLY A 195 7.64 -6.50 -16.99
N VAL A 196 7.96 -7.79 -16.86
CA VAL A 196 8.96 -8.46 -17.70
C VAL A 196 8.50 -8.54 -19.16
N GLU A 197 7.24 -8.94 -19.40
CA GLU A 197 6.65 -8.99 -20.74
C GLU A 197 6.69 -7.61 -21.42
N ALA A 198 6.34 -6.56 -20.69
CA ALA A 198 6.39 -5.19 -21.19
C ALA A 198 7.82 -4.75 -21.56
N CYS A 199 8.82 -5.12 -20.78
CA CYS A 199 10.22 -4.87 -21.11
C CYS A 199 10.63 -5.56 -22.42
N VAL A 200 10.23 -6.82 -22.62
CA VAL A 200 10.53 -7.57 -23.85
C VAL A 200 9.87 -6.88 -25.05
N GLN A 201 8.58 -6.57 -24.97
CA GLN A 201 7.85 -5.89 -26.05
C GLN A 201 8.47 -4.53 -26.41
N ALA A 202 8.85 -3.73 -25.39
CA ALA A 202 9.48 -2.43 -25.61
C ALA A 202 10.86 -2.57 -26.28
N LEU A 203 11.63 -3.62 -25.96
CA LEU A 203 12.92 -3.91 -26.59
C LEU A 203 12.78 -4.42 -28.03
N GLU A 204 11.68 -5.05 -28.36
CA GLU A 204 11.31 -5.46 -29.73
C GLU A 204 10.79 -4.29 -30.59
N GLY A 205 10.64 -3.10 -30.01
CA GLY A 205 10.20 -1.89 -30.70
C GLY A 205 8.66 -1.68 -30.66
N ASN A 206 7.94 -2.48 -29.89
CA ASN A 206 6.49 -2.29 -29.69
C ASN A 206 6.30 -1.18 -28.64
N SER A 207 5.56 -0.13 -28.99
CA SER A 207 5.17 0.92 -28.04
C SER A 207 4.00 0.44 -27.19
N LEU A 208 4.09 0.61 -25.87
CA LEU A 208 3.03 0.32 -24.92
C LEU A 208 2.26 1.59 -24.51
N GLY A 209 2.67 2.77 -25.04
CA GLY A 209 1.95 4.03 -24.91
C GLY A 209 1.79 4.57 -23.51
N GLY A 210 2.59 4.11 -22.54
CA GLY A 210 2.48 4.52 -21.12
C GLY A 210 1.27 3.95 -20.40
N GLU A 211 0.71 2.81 -20.86
CA GLU A 211 -0.48 2.18 -20.27
C GLU A 211 -0.31 1.99 -18.74
N VAL A 212 -1.32 2.37 -17.99
CA VAL A 212 -1.45 2.05 -16.55
C VAL A 212 -2.49 0.95 -16.40
N LYS A 213 -2.07 -0.21 -15.90
CA LYS A 213 -2.92 -1.38 -15.80
C LYS A 213 -3.08 -1.83 -14.34
N ASP A 214 -4.35 -1.88 -13.91
CA ASP A 214 -4.70 -2.47 -12.62
C ASP A 214 -4.49 -3.99 -12.65
N THR A 215 -3.72 -4.48 -11.70
CA THR A 215 -3.42 -5.91 -11.51
C THR A 215 -4.37 -6.59 -10.53
N GLY A 216 -5.33 -5.85 -9.99
CA GLY A 216 -6.35 -6.33 -9.09
C GLY A 216 -5.89 -6.46 -7.62
N VAL A 217 -6.88 -6.62 -6.75
CA VAL A 217 -6.71 -6.80 -5.32
C VAL A 217 -7.78 -7.74 -4.79
N SER A 218 -7.47 -8.52 -3.77
CA SER A 218 -8.41 -9.40 -3.08
C SER A 218 -8.53 -9.03 -1.61
N VAL A 219 -9.77 -9.04 -1.07
CA VAL A 219 -10.01 -8.87 0.36
C VAL A 219 -9.85 -10.23 1.03
N LEU A 220 -8.82 -10.39 1.86
CA LEU A 220 -8.61 -11.58 2.69
C LEU A 220 -9.12 -11.31 4.10
N LYS A 221 -10.04 -12.14 4.55
CA LYS A 221 -10.64 -12.12 5.89
C LYS A 221 -11.01 -13.53 6.31
N LYS A 222 -11.25 -13.73 7.62
CA LYS A 222 -11.64 -15.02 8.18
C LYS A 222 -13.00 -15.49 7.67
#